data_ab116a435feecfa91c973a342b454906
#
_entry.id   ab116a435feecfa91c973a342b454906
#
_cell.length_a   1.000
_cell.length_b   1.000
_cell.length_c   1.000
_cell.angle_alpha   90.00
_cell.angle_beta   90.00
_cell.angle_gamma   90.00
#
_symmetry.space_group_name_H-M   'P 1'
#
loop_
_entity.id
_entity.type
_entity.pdbx_description
1 polymer ?
#
loop_
_entity_poly.entity_id
_entity_poly.type
_entity_poly.pdbx_seq_one_letter_code
_entity_poly.pdbx_strand_id
1 'polypeptide(L)'
;MKRTMVLLIAFSAILFSCSNSESKKAATEKEKYEKTKESLKETEQKNPQNFLTIGGNNKRNILGQTVIKGTIINKASVAVFKDVDIKLSFYSKTQTLLETDKETVFEVLHPGESKDFKTKYFAPKGTDSVALAVLGAKVFAE
;
A
#
# COMPACT_ATOMS: atom_id res chain seq x y z
N MET A 1 -70.75 -24.73 55.18
CA MET A 1 -70.77 -24.47 53.72
C MET A 1 -70.02 -23.21 53.43
N LYS A 2 -68.86 -23.31 52.87
CA LYS A 2 -68.20 -22.32 51.97
C LYS A 2 -66.77 -22.83 51.73
N ARG A 3 -66.56 -23.38 50.58
CA ARG A 3 -65.31 -23.87 50.04
C ARG A 3 -64.44 -22.69 49.65
N THR A 4 -63.30 -22.53 50.33
CA THR A 4 -62.28 -21.58 49.85
C THR A 4 -61.30 -22.36 49.00
N MET A 5 -61.30 -21.97 47.73
CA MET A 5 -60.43 -22.46 46.70
C MET A 5 -59.07 -21.72 46.78
N VAL A 6 -58.03 -22.45 47.15
CA VAL A 6 -56.66 -21.92 47.19
C VAL A 6 -56.06 -22.08 45.79
N LEU A 7 -55.80 -20.96 45.13
CA LEU A 7 -55.13 -20.92 43.87
C LEU A 7 -53.61 -20.90 44.07
N LEU A 8 -52.97 -22.00 43.75
CA LEU A 8 -51.50 -22.13 43.74
C LEU A 8 -50.95 -21.53 42.44
N ILE A 9 -50.36 -20.35 42.55
CA ILE A 9 -49.66 -19.71 41.41
C ILE A 9 -48.25 -20.29 41.39
N ALA A 10 -48.00 -21.21 40.47
CA ALA A 10 -46.65 -21.67 40.15
C ALA A 10 -45.87 -20.57 39.44
N PHE A 11 -44.93 -19.95 40.10
CA PHE A 11 -43.99 -18.98 39.57
C PHE A 11 -42.91 -19.73 38.80
N SER A 12 -43.09 -19.86 37.48
CA SER A 12 -42.13 -20.43 36.57
C SER A 12 -41.01 -19.43 36.35
N ALA A 13 -39.86 -19.65 36.96
CA ALA A 13 -38.62 -18.90 36.70
C ALA A 13 -38.08 -19.26 35.32
N ILE A 14 -38.32 -18.40 34.34
CA ILE A 14 -37.67 -18.48 33.03
C ILE A 14 -36.25 -17.95 33.18
N LEU A 15 -35.30 -18.88 33.31
CA LEU A 15 -33.89 -18.56 33.19
C LEU A 15 -33.61 -18.13 31.73
N PHE A 16 -33.51 -16.82 31.49
CA PHE A 16 -32.95 -16.29 30.26
C PHE A 16 -31.47 -16.66 30.20
N SER A 17 -31.17 -17.76 29.55
CA SER A 17 -29.82 -18.08 29.11
C SER A 17 -29.40 -17.13 27.99
N CYS A 18 -28.91 -15.97 28.36
CA CYS A 18 -28.16 -15.13 27.47
C CYS A 18 -26.78 -15.77 27.25
N SER A 19 -26.67 -16.65 26.30
CA SER A 19 -25.39 -17.26 25.98
C SER A 19 -24.98 -17.05 24.52
N ASN A 20 -23.82 -16.45 24.35
CA ASN A 20 -22.86 -16.78 23.28
C ASN A 20 -23.16 -16.43 21.81
N SER A 21 -24.10 -15.60 21.48
CA SER A 21 -24.24 -15.17 20.06
C SER A 21 -23.32 -14.01 19.68
N GLU A 22 -22.95 -13.13 20.61
CA GLU A 22 -22.08 -11.99 20.35
C GLU A 22 -20.62 -12.39 20.17
N SER A 23 -20.13 -13.32 20.98
CA SER A 23 -18.73 -13.80 20.85
C SER A 23 -18.49 -14.58 19.56
N LYS A 24 -19.49 -15.33 19.06
CA LYS A 24 -19.38 -16.03 17.76
C LYS A 24 -19.43 -15.06 16.59
N LYS A 25 -20.26 -14.01 16.63
CA LYS A 25 -20.29 -12.98 15.59
C LYS A 25 -18.97 -12.21 15.51
N ALA A 26 -18.45 -11.76 16.65
CA ALA A 26 -17.18 -11.06 16.71
C ALA A 26 -16.00 -11.92 16.21
N ALA A 27 -15.97 -13.22 16.54
CA ALA A 27 -14.96 -14.14 16.03
C ALA A 27 -15.05 -14.31 14.49
N THR A 28 -16.26 -14.46 13.96
CA THR A 28 -16.49 -14.60 12.52
C THR A 28 -16.15 -13.33 11.74
N GLU A 29 -16.45 -12.16 12.28
CA GLU A 29 -16.11 -10.87 11.68
C GLU A 29 -14.60 -10.65 11.68
N LYS A 30 -13.92 -10.99 12.76
CA LYS A 30 -12.46 -10.91 12.87
C LYS A 30 -11.77 -11.84 11.86
N GLU A 31 -12.22 -13.09 11.75
CA GLU A 31 -11.69 -14.05 10.78
C GLU A 31 -11.92 -13.59 9.33
N LYS A 32 -13.07 -13.01 9.01
CA LYS A 32 -13.36 -12.43 7.71
C LYS A 32 -12.47 -11.24 7.40
N TYR A 33 -12.23 -10.38 8.39
CA TYR A 33 -11.34 -9.23 8.26
C TYR A 33 -9.89 -9.67 7.98
N GLU A 34 -9.36 -10.63 8.72
CA GLU A 34 -8.00 -11.14 8.53
C GLU A 34 -7.83 -11.79 7.14
N LYS A 35 -8.79 -12.61 6.69
CA LYS A 35 -8.79 -13.18 5.33
C LYS A 35 -8.80 -12.11 4.25
N THR A 36 -9.59 -11.05 4.43
CA THR A 36 -9.64 -9.93 3.49
C THR A 36 -8.31 -9.18 3.45
N LYS A 37 -7.70 -8.96 4.61
CA LYS A 37 -6.41 -8.30 4.75
C LYS A 37 -5.28 -9.11 4.09
N GLU A 38 -5.25 -10.44 4.28
CA GLU A 38 -4.29 -11.33 3.64
C GLU A 38 -4.44 -11.32 2.11
N SER A 39 -5.66 -11.39 1.59
CA SER A 39 -5.95 -11.32 0.15
C SER A 39 -5.54 -9.98 -0.47
N LEU A 40 -5.76 -8.87 0.24
CA LEU A 40 -5.29 -7.54 -0.16
C LEU A 40 -3.77 -7.49 -0.20
N LYS A 41 -3.10 -7.97 0.85
CA LYS A 41 -1.64 -8.02 0.94
C LYS A 41 -1.03 -8.79 -0.23
N GLU A 42 -1.56 -9.97 -0.56
CA GLU A 42 -1.10 -10.75 -1.71
C GLU A 42 -1.28 -10.01 -3.04
N THR A 43 -2.40 -9.33 -3.24
CA THR A 43 -2.70 -8.57 -4.45
C THR A 43 -1.73 -7.40 -4.62
N GLU A 44 -1.49 -6.66 -3.54
CA GLU A 44 -0.57 -5.52 -3.52
C GLU A 44 0.88 -5.98 -3.76
N GLN A 45 1.29 -7.09 -3.15
CA GLN A 45 2.64 -7.63 -3.27
C GLN A 45 2.95 -8.17 -4.67
N LYS A 46 1.96 -8.73 -5.36
CA LYS A 46 2.13 -9.25 -6.73
C LYS A 46 2.31 -8.15 -7.78
N ASN A 47 1.77 -6.95 -7.53
CA ASN A 47 1.75 -5.86 -8.51
C ASN A 47 2.19 -4.52 -7.87
N PRO A 48 3.42 -4.40 -7.35
CA PRO A 48 3.88 -3.21 -6.65
C PRO A 48 3.80 -1.94 -7.50
N GLN A 49 4.00 -2.04 -8.83
CA GLN A 49 3.91 -0.91 -9.75
C GLN A 49 2.52 -0.23 -9.80
N ASN A 50 1.46 -0.94 -9.39
CA ASN A 50 0.11 -0.38 -9.34
C ASN A 50 -0.12 0.45 -8.07
N PHE A 51 0.69 0.23 -7.05
CA PHE A 51 0.56 0.86 -5.73
C PHE A 51 1.67 1.87 -5.42
N LEU A 52 2.74 1.88 -6.21
CA LEU A 52 3.81 2.84 -6.10
C LEU A 52 3.66 3.94 -7.15
N THR A 53 3.68 5.19 -6.70
CA THR A 53 3.64 6.35 -7.58
C THR A 53 4.97 7.09 -7.48
N ILE A 54 5.51 7.53 -8.60
CA ILE A 54 6.73 8.31 -8.66
C ILE A 54 6.47 9.65 -9.37
N GLY A 55 7.03 10.70 -8.84
CA GLY A 55 7.07 12.02 -9.47
C GLY A 55 8.42 12.66 -9.26
N GLY A 56 8.77 13.60 -10.10
CA GLY A 56 10.07 14.28 -9.95
C GLY A 56 10.33 15.33 -10.99
N ASN A 57 11.52 15.92 -10.88
CA ASN A 57 12.04 16.91 -11.82
C ASN A 57 13.52 16.66 -12.09
N ASN A 58 14.02 17.22 -13.16
CA ASN A 58 15.42 17.17 -13.53
C ASN A 58 15.99 18.57 -13.74
N LYS A 59 17.25 18.74 -13.39
CA LYS A 59 18.00 19.97 -13.60
C LYS A 59 19.45 19.67 -13.97
N ARG A 60 20.00 20.38 -14.95
CA ARG A 60 21.42 20.28 -15.27
C ARG A 60 22.26 21.07 -14.27
N ASN A 61 23.31 20.47 -13.75
CA ASN A 61 24.28 21.14 -12.88
C ASN A 61 25.44 21.77 -13.67
N ILE A 62 26.29 22.49 -12.98
CA ILE A 62 27.48 23.15 -13.58
C ILE A 62 28.51 22.18 -14.13
N LEU A 63 28.49 20.91 -13.68
CA LEU A 63 29.38 19.84 -14.15
C LEU A 63 28.83 19.12 -15.40
N GLY A 64 27.70 19.59 -15.94
CA GLY A 64 27.06 19.00 -17.12
C GLY A 64 26.24 17.74 -16.80
N GLN A 65 26.10 17.33 -15.52
CA GLN A 65 25.28 16.21 -15.11
C GLN A 65 23.80 16.63 -15.00
N THR A 66 22.91 15.74 -15.36
CA THR A 66 21.47 15.86 -15.08
C THR A 66 21.22 15.33 -13.65
N VAL A 67 20.80 16.22 -12.78
CA VAL A 67 20.38 15.89 -11.41
C VAL A 67 18.88 15.63 -11.44
N ILE A 68 18.47 14.44 -11.06
CA ILE A 68 17.07 14.02 -10.95
C ILE A 68 16.72 13.98 -9.48
N LYS A 69 15.66 14.65 -9.10
CA LYS A 69 15.06 14.59 -7.76
C LYS A 69 13.63 14.13 -7.91
N GLY A 70 13.23 13.17 -7.10
CA GLY A 70 11.88 12.65 -7.14
C GLY A 70 11.42 12.19 -5.79
N THR A 71 10.13 11.91 -5.70
CA THR A 71 9.45 11.36 -4.53
C THR A 71 8.72 10.10 -4.96
N ILE A 72 8.89 9.02 -4.21
CA ILE A 72 8.14 7.77 -4.37
C ILE A 72 7.11 7.70 -3.25
N ILE A 73 5.87 7.34 -3.58
CA ILE A 73 4.75 7.25 -2.64
C ILE A 73 4.20 5.83 -2.70
N ASN A 74 4.09 5.18 -1.56
CA ASN A 74 3.40 3.90 -1.43
C ASN A 74 1.91 4.14 -1.14
N LYS A 75 1.04 3.82 -2.09
CA LYS A 75 -0.43 3.90 -1.99
C LYS A 75 -1.07 2.57 -1.60
N ALA A 76 -0.29 1.54 -1.30
CA ALA A 76 -0.81 0.29 -0.78
C ALA A 76 -1.48 0.49 0.58
N SER A 77 -2.41 -0.38 0.90
CA SER A 77 -3.13 -0.36 2.19
C SER A 77 -2.44 -1.21 3.26
N VAL A 78 -1.70 -2.24 2.85
CA VAL A 78 -1.10 -3.23 3.75
C VAL A 78 0.35 -3.54 3.40
N ALA A 79 0.71 -3.56 2.11
CA ALA A 79 2.03 -3.99 1.67
C ALA A 79 3.11 -2.94 1.97
N VAL A 80 4.20 -3.41 2.56
CA VAL A 80 5.45 -2.64 2.71
C VAL A 80 6.38 -3.01 1.58
N PHE A 81 6.94 -2.02 0.91
CA PHE A 81 7.87 -2.20 -0.19
C PHE A 81 9.27 -1.71 0.15
N LYS A 82 10.26 -2.29 -0.51
CA LYS A 82 11.66 -1.86 -0.45
C LYS A 82 12.33 -2.02 -1.80
N ASP A 83 13.50 -1.42 -1.95
CA ASP A 83 14.33 -1.54 -3.15
C ASP A 83 13.50 -1.29 -4.41
N VAL A 84 12.98 -0.06 -4.55
CA VAL A 84 12.10 0.30 -5.67
C VAL A 84 12.92 0.51 -6.93
N ASP A 85 12.64 -0.31 -7.95
CA ASP A 85 13.24 -0.19 -9.27
C ASP A 85 12.49 0.86 -10.09
N ILE A 86 13.21 1.86 -10.56
CA ILE A 86 12.69 2.96 -11.38
C ILE A 86 13.33 2.95 -12.77
N LYS A 87 12.55 3.33 -13.75
CA LYS A 87 13.01 3.62 -15.12
C LYS A 87 13.16 5.11 -15.32
N LEU A 88 14.29 5.51 -15.87
CA LEU A 88 14.60 6.85 -16.32
C LEU A 88 14.52 6.87 -17.85
N SER A 89 13.72 7.74 -18.42
CA SER A 89 13.60 7.88 -19.88
C SER A 89 13.98 9.30 -20.27
N PHE A 90 15.05 9.45 -21.04
CA PHE A 90 15.60 10.75 -21.45
C PHE A 90 15.03 11.16 -22.79
N TYR A 91 14.45 12.34 -22.86
CA TYR A 91 13.81 12.88 -24.07
C TYR A 91 14.47 14.17 -24.55
N SER A 92 14.48 14.34 -25.86
CA SER A 92 14.87 15.59 -26.50
C SER A 92 13.76 16.65 -26.45
N LYS A 93 14.05 17.89 -26.84
CA LYS A 93 13.04 18.96 -26.98
C LYS A 93 11.88 18.59 -27.93
N THR A 94 12.13 17.72 -28.90
CA THR A 94 11.13 17.22 -29.82
C THR A 94 10.39 15.98 -29.34
N GLN A 95 10.51 15.65 -28.04
CA GLN A 95 9.91 14.46 -27.40
C GLN A 95 10.39 13.13 -28.00
N THR A 96 11.57 13.12 -28.60
CA THR A 96 12.19 11.88 -29.08
C THR A 96 12.89 11.21 -27.89
N LEU A 97 12.62 9.92 -27.66
CA LEU A 97 13.33 9.11 -26.67
C LEU A 97 14.78 8.92 -27.12
N LEU A 98 15.72 9.38 -26.30
CA LEU A 98 17.16 9.29 -26.56
C LEU A 98 17.76 8.05 -25.94
N GLU A 99 17.40 7.78 -24.67
CA GLU A 99 17.96 6.68 -23.88
C GLU A 99 17.01 6.31 -22.74
N THR A 100 17.13 5.07 -22.26
CA THR A 100 16.49 4.64 -21.01
C THR A 100 17.53 4.02 -20.10
N ASP A 101 17.40 4.30 -18.81
CA ASP A 101 18.24 3.69 -17.78
C ASP A 101 17.35 3.18 -16.63
N LYS A 102 17.93 2.37 -15.77
CA LYS A 102 17.27 1.78 -14.61
C LYS A 102 18.08 2.08 -13.35
N GLU A 103 17.39 2.46 -12.29
CA GLU A 103 17.99 2.67 -10.99
C GLU A 103 17.14 2.04 -9.89
N THR A 104 17.78 1.62 -8.80
CA THR A 104 17.10 1.09 -7.62
C THR A 104 17.23 2.10 -6.48
N VAL A 105 16.09 2.51 -5.93
CA VAL A 105 16.03 3.35 -4.74
C VAL A 105 15.92 2.46 -3.52
N PHE A 106 16.99 2.42 -2.71
CA PHE A 106 17.14 1.56 -1.53
C PHE A 106 16.47 2.20 -0.30
N GLU A 107 15.16 2.27 -0.33
CA GLU A 107 14.34 2.80 0.76
C GLU A 107 13.25 1.80 1.13
N VAL A 108 12.80 1.84 2.40
CA VAL A 108 11.61 1.12 2.85
C VAL A 108 10.44 2.09 2.86
N LEU A 109 9.33 1.68 2.26
CA LEU A 109 8.10 2.46 2.17
C LEU A 109 6.94 1.69 2.80
N HIS A 110 6.49 2.16 3.96
CA HIS A 110 5.26 1.66 4.59
C HIS A 110 4.01 2.18 3.85
N PRO A 111 2.84 1.57 4.06
CA PRO A 111 1.59 2.05 3.48
C PRO A 111 1.35 3.54 3.77
N GLY A 112 1.09 4.32 2.73
CA GLY A 112 0.89 5.77 2.80
C GLY A 112 2.17 6.60 2.93
N GLU A 113 3.34 5.97 3.05
CA GLU A 113 4.62 6.68 3.20
C GLU A 113 5.15 7.20 1.87
N SER A 114 5.90 8.30 1.93
CA SER A 114 6.65 8.87 0.81
C SER A 114 8.12 9.02 1.16
N LYS A 115 8.99 8.77 0.18
CA LYS A 115 10.45 8.94 0.29
C LYS A 115 10.98 9.73 -0.89
N ASP A 116 11.85 10.67 -0.58
CA ASP A 116 12.55 11.46 -1.58
C ASP A 116 13.84 10.75 -1.97
N PHE A 117 14.16 10.82 -3.27
CA PHE A 117 15.43 10.34 -3.79
C PHE A 117 16.08 11.39 -4.67
N LYS A 118 17.39 11.25 -4.84
CA LYS A 118 18.19 12.11 -5.71
C LYS A 118 19.29 11.30 -6.38
N THR A 119 19.32 11.39 -7.68
CA THR A 119 20.36 10.75 -8.48
C THR A 119 20.98 11.70 -9.51
N LYS A 120 22.13 11.33 -10.05
CA LYS A 120 22.89 12.15 -10.99
C LYS A 120 23.34 11.30 -12.17
N TYR A 121 23.09 11.77 -13.38
CA TYR A 121 23.46 11.10 -14.61
C TYR A 121 24.22 12.00 -15.56
N PHE A 122 25.12 11.42 -16.33
CA PHE A 122 25.60 12.01 -17.56
C PHE A 122 24.60 11.66 -18.68
N ALA A 123 23.50 12.41 -18.72
CA ALA A 123 22.43 12.16 -19.68
C ALA A 123 22.94 12.35 -21.13
N PRO A 124 22.30 11.67 -22.11
CA PRO A 124 22.64 11.81 -23.52
C PRO A 124 22.62 13.27 -23.98
N LYS A 125 23.49 13.58 -24.94
CA LYS A 125 23.52 14.93 -25.51
C LYS A 125 22.18 15.26 -26.18
N GLY A 126 21.63 16.43 -25.86
CA GLY A 126 20.32 16.84 -26.36
C GLY A 126 19.16 16.50 -25.44
N THR A 127 19.40 15.92 -24.28
CA THR A 127 18.36 15.70 -23.27
C THR A 127 17.79 17.02 -22.77
N ASP A 128 16.47 17.13 -22.83
CA ASP A 128 15.66 18.25 -22.34
C ASP A 128 14.88 17.85 -21.10
N SER A 129 14.24 16.68 -21.12
CA SER A 129 13.42 16.18 -20.01
C SER A 129 13.68 14.72 -19.69
N VAL A 130 13.32 14.32 -18.47
CA VAL A 130 13.43 12.94 -17.98
C VAL A 130 12.09 12.52 -17.42
N ALA A 131 11.53 11.44 -17.96
CA ALA A 131 10.34 10.80 -17.41
C ALA A 131 10.74 9.67 -16.45
N LEU A 132 9.99 9.53 -15.38
CA LEU A 132 10.17 8.53 -14.32
C LEU A 132 9.02 7.55 -14.33
N ALA A 133 9.31 6.26 -14.17
CA ALA A 133 8.29 5.22 -14.00
C ALA A 133 8.77 4.15 -13.01
N VAL A 134 7.86 3.62 -12.22
CA VAL A 134 8.15 2.45 -11.37
C VAL A 134 8.13 1.20 -12.22
N LEU A 135 9.18 0.40 -12.15
CA LEU A 135 9.26 -0.92 -12.79
C LEU A 135 8.79 -2.03 -11.85
N GLY A 136 9.06 -1.87 -10.56
CA GLY A 136 8.71 -2.83 -9.53
C GLY A 136 9.34 -2.48 -8.19
N ALA A 137 9.13 -3.32 -7.22
CA ALA A 137 9.76 -3.23 -5.91
C ALA A 137 9.80 -4.60 -5.26
N LYS A 138 10.71 -4.80 -4.30
CA LYS A 138 10.71 -5.98 -3.46
C LYS A 138 9.72 -5.79 -2.31
N VAL A 139 9.09 -6.88 -1.91
CA VAL A 139 8.27 -6.91 -0.70
C VAL A 139 9.19 -6.92 0.51
N PHE A 140 8.87 -6.07 1.48
CA PHE A 140 9.51 -6.12 2.79
C PHE A 140 8.66 -7.03 3.69
N ALA A 141 9.23 -8.18 4.09
CA ALA A 141 8.64 -9.05 5.09
C ALA A 141 9.18 -8.61 6.47
N GLU A 142 8.29 -8.23 7.34
CA GLU A 142 8.57 -8.02 8.76
C GLU A 142 8.71 -9.35 9.49
#